data_f34364ae4d0b4bc91388efa9dcb25dca
#
_entry.id   f34364ae4d0b4bc91388efa9dcb25dca
#
_cell.length_a   1.000
_cell.length_b   1.000
_cell.length_c   1.000
_cell.angle_alpha   90.00
_cell.angle_beta   90.00
_cell.angle_gamma   90.00
#
_symmetry.space_group_name_H-M   'P 1'
#
loop_
_entity.id
_entity.type
_entity.pdbx_description
1 polymer ?
#
loop_
_entity_poly.entity_id
_entity_poly.type
_entity_poly.pdbx_seq_one_letter_code
_entity_poly.pdbx_strand_id
1 'polypeptide(L)'
;MKITVNRSEQLGKYIDPTRWQNSTLRYSPPEDFPMYAAKEIGRAEIMRTWITLDEYYDYRTGETFPDYDIGVARYPVEELHYPYDWKHIVPAPSGTRFKAYLTSHAKEADELLLNVRRYEREVSDGVITYEEYEKIFERAVEYCKELAPNIRYIECCNEIDIRSFGALTAEEYVKIYLCAFRAVKRLNEKHNYALPLMLGGFAAAHPLTFRNEIVEVAKRLLCEGVEMEFYSYHLYASGATIDLVKHKQYDEAKLSGVEKISLILKHHNDMLSSLGLQKRKVFLNEFGHARTTGVDGDALYNAAGNITYLLAFGCKEEPEIYPFPWCTFHNPDLQISFTQFLLCDDGSYAMTPNGVAIKMLHELHGERLKTTVSEALARDAEYCAAAVEDDEGISIIVTNSSGETVLGELELTDMPTGEYVIRGHLCDASHNNVVTGKNCDGKQIQMTGEAIRKVGENGVFKHFFALEKHAFTLYRIEKV
;
A
#
# COMPACT_ATOMS: atom_id res chain seq x y z
N MET A 1 29.11 2.35 3.75
CA MET A 1 28.00 2.55 4.70
C MET A 1 28.33 1.88 6.03
N LYS A 2 28.02 2.52 7.18
CA LYS A 2 28.12 1.86 8.48
C LYS A 2 26.75 1.83 9.14
N ILE A 3 26.36 0.65 9.62
CA ILE A 3 25.14 0.44 10.41
C ILE A 3 25.59 0.08 11.83
N THR A 4 25.11 0.85 12.79
CA THR A 4 25.38 0.57 14.21
C THR A 4 24.07 0.23 14.91
N VAL A 5 24.05 -0.92 15.57
CA VAL A 5 22.93 -1.39 16.39
C VAL A 5 23.38 -1.42 17.85
N ASN A 6 22.71 -0.64 18.69
CA ASN A 6 22.98 -0.63 20.12
C ASN A 6 21.99 -1.57 20.83
N ARG A 7 22.47 -2.75 21.25
CA ARG A 7 21.65 -3.78 21.89
C ARG A 7 21.10 -3.33 23.25
N SER A 8 21.84 -2.51 23.99
CA SER A 8 21.40 -2.04 25.31
C SER A 8 20.34 -0.92 25.24
N GLU A 9 20.09 -0.32 24.07
CA GLU A 9 19.14 0.75 23.88
C GLU A 9 17.90 0.27 23.13
N GLN A 10 16.91 -0.17 23.91
CA GLN A 10 15.62 -0.65 23.39
C GLN A 10 14.66 0.50 23.15
N LEU A 11 13.91 0.45 22.06
CA LEU A 11 12.97 1.48 21.60
C LEU A 11 11.50 1.05 21.77
N GLY A 12 11.25 -0.05 22.49
CA GLY A 12 9.95 -0.67 22.66
C GLY A 12 9.66 -1.76 21.60
N LYS A 13 8.51 -2.36 21.72
CA LYS A 13 8.10 -3.48 20.87
C LYS A 13 8.05 -3.11 19.39
N TYR A 14 8.49 -4.02 18.55
CA TYR A 14 8.30 -3.90 17.11
C TYR A 14 6.82 -4.02 16.76
N ILE A 15 6.35 -3.07 15.97
CA ILE A 15 5.00 -3.07 15.43
C ILE A 15 5.13 -3.35 13.92
N ASP A 16 4.49 -4.41 13.48
CA ASP A 16 4.52 -4.81 12.07
C ASP A 16 3.93 -3.71 11.16
N PRO A 17 4.72 -3.13 10.26
CA PRO A 17 4.24 -2.09 9.36
C PRO A 17 3.49 -2.62 8.14
N THR A 18 3.39 -3.94 7.96
CA THR A 18 2.78 -4.59 6.78
C THR A 18 1.32 -4.94 6.96
N ARG A 19 0.74 -4.60 8.11
CA ARG A 19 -0.63 -4.93 8.50
C ARG A 19 -1.72 -4.20 7.72
N TRP A 20 -1.37 -3.25 6.85
CA TRP A 20 -2.29 -2.58 5.93
C TRP A 20 -1.99 -3.04 4.51
N GLN A 21 -3.00 -3.61 3.87
CA GLN A 21 -2.83 -4.28 2.59
C GLN A 21 -3.81 -3.75 1.57
N ASN A 22 -3.42 -3.84 0.30
CA ASN A 22 -4.21 -3.37 -0.82
C ASN A 22 -4.48 -4.53 -1.77
N SER A 23 -5.71 -5.00 -1.83
CA SER A 23 -6.12 -5.95 -2.84
C SER A 23 -6.22 -5.27 -4.20
N THR A 24 -6.38 -6.04 -5.26
CA THR A 24 -6.66 -5.50 -6.58
C THR A 24 -7.92 -6.08 -7.15
N LEU A 25 -8.58 -5.30 -8.01
CA LEU A 25 -9.86 -5.65 -8.58
C LEU A 25 -9.75 -6.36 -9.93
N ARG A 26 -8.72 -6.12 -10.70
CA ARG A 26 -8.73 -6.43 -12.13
C ARG A 26 -8.21 -7.77 -12.52
N TYR A 27 -7.35 -8.24 -11.70
CA TYR A 27 -6.78 -9.57 -11.79
C TYR A 27 -7.07 -10.19 -10.45
N SER A 28 -8.36 -10.41 -10.23
CA SER A 28 -8.78 -11.07 -9.02
C SER A 28 -8.03 -12.37 -8.90
N PRO A 29 -7.28 -12.55 -7.82
CA PRO A 29 -6.62 -13.80 -7.58
C PRO A 29 -7.65 -14.91 -7.44
N PRO A 30 -7.26 -16.18 -7.59
CA PRO A 30 -8.07 -17.30 -7.17
C PRO A 30 -8.63 -17.12 -5.75
N GLU A 31 -9.75 -17.74 -5.44
CA GLU A 31 -10.46 -17.57 -4.16
C GLU A 31 -9.61 -17.92 -2.92
N ASP A 32 -8.64 -18.82 -3.07
CA ASP A 32 -7.72 -19.25 -2.01
C ASP A 32 -6.55 -18.31 -1.77
N PHE A 33 -6.29 -17.37 -2.69
CA PHE A 33 -5.14 -16.45 -2.61
C PHE A 33 -5.11 -15.62 -1.33
N PRO A 34 -6.21 -14.99 -0.86
CA PRO A 34 -6.14 -14.19 0.37
C PRO A 34 -5.67 -14.99 1.58
N MET A 35 -6.11 -16.24 1.70
CA MET A 35 -5.64 -17.15 2.77
C MET A 35 -4.16 -17.48 2.62
N TYR A 36 -3.69 -17.72 1.40
CA TYR A 36 -2.26 -17.92 1.13
C TYR A 36 -1.45 -16.66 1.49
N ALA A 37 -1.88 -15.48 1.04
CA ALA A 37 -1.21 -14.23 1.34
C ALA A 37 -1.15 -13.96 2.85
N ALA A 38 -2.24 -14.16 3.57
CA ALA A 38 -2.29 -13.99 5.02
C ALA A 38 -1.34 -14.94 5.76
N LYS A 39 -1.13 -16.15 5.25
CA LYS A 39 -0.14 -17.09 5.81
C LYS A 39 1.30 -16.61 5.59
N GLU A 40 1.59 -16.00 4.43
CA GLU A 40 2.95 -15.60 4.04
C GLU A 40 3.36 -14.23 4.57
N ILE A 41 2.44 -13.27 4.60
CA ILE A 41 2.72 -11.86 4.95
C ILE A 41 1.84 -11.31 6.08
N GLY A 42 1.16 -12.20 6.81
CA GLY A 42 0.29 -11.83 7.92
C GLY A 42 -1.12 -11.44 7.51
N ARG A 43 -2.03 -11.59 8.48
CA ARG A 43 -3.43 -11.14 8.38
C ARG A 43 -3.47 -9.62 8.38
N ALA A 44 -4.25 -9.03 7.52
CA ALA A 44 -4.38 -7.58 7.45
C ALA A 44 -5.20 -7.02 8.64
N GLU A 45 -4.72 -5.94 9.26
CA GLU A 45 -5.53 -5.11 10.16
C GLU A 45 -6.61 -4.37 9.36
N ILE A 46 -6.20 -3.71 8.26
CA ILE A 46 -7.13 -3.11 7.31
C ILE A 46 -6.71 -3.53 5.89
N MET A 47 -7.66 -4.06 5.13
CA MET A 47 -7.44 -4.37 3.70
C MET A 47 -8.33 -3.49 2.85
N ARG A 48 -7.76 -2.81 1.86
CA ARG A 48 -8.51 -2.07 0.86
C ARG A 48 -9.04 -3.02 -0.20
N THR A 49 -10.35 -3.02 -0.38
CA THR A 49 -11.09 -3.79 -1.37
C THR A 49 -11.93 -2.87 -2.25
N TRP A 50 -12.58 -3.40 -3.27
CA TRP A 50 -13.19 -2.60 -4.31
C TRP A 50 -14.57 -3.11 -4.69
N ILE A 51 -15.45 -2.20 -5.10
CA ILE A 51 -16.61 -2.48 -5.92
C ILE A 51 -16.67 -1.50 -7.09
N THR A 52 -17.01 -2.02 -8.26
CA THR A 52 -17.11 -1.26 -9.50
C THR A 52 -18.58 -1.19 -9.90
N LEU A 53 -19.18 0.00 -9.80
CA LEU A 53 -20.63 0.16 -9.94
C LEU A 53 -21.14 -0.21 -11.33
N ASP A 54 -20.36 0.04 -12.39
CA ASP A 54 -20.71 -0.32 -13.78
C ASP A 54 -20.65 -1.84 -14.06
N GLU A 55 -19.98 -2.60 -13.21
CA GLU A 55 -20.03 -4.07 -13.23
C GLU A 55 -21.19 -4.62 -12.36
N TYR A 56 -21.52 -3.93 -11.28
CA TYR A 56 -22.55 -4.30 -10.33
C TYR A 56 -23.98 -3.97 -10.83
N TYR A 57 -24.17 -2.83 -11.47
CA TYR A 57 -25.45 -2.30 -11.90
C TYR A 57 -25.39 -1.78 -13.33
N ASP A 58 -26.43 -2.02 -14.11
CA ASP A 58 -26.59 -1.45 -15.45
C ASP A 58 -27.66 -0.36 -15.42
N TYR A 59 -27.25 0.91 -15.53
CA TYR A 59 -28.17 2.04 -15.52
C TYR A 59 -29.09 2.08 -16.74
N ARG A 60 -28.72 1.43 -17.87
CA ARG A 60 -29.51 1.43 -19.11
C ARG A 60 -30.73 0.50 -18.98
N THR A 61 -30.56 -0.62 -18.30
CA THR A 61 -31.61 -1.64 -18.12
C THR A 61 -32.24 -1.62 -16.73
N GLY A 62 -31.58 -1.01 -15.74
CA GLY A 62 -31.98 -1.07 -14.34
C GLY A 62 -31.65 -2.39 -13.66
N GLU A 63 -30.88 -3.27 -14.32
CA GLU A 63 -30.56 -4.60 -13.83
C GLU A 63 -29.38 -4.58 -12.88
N THR A 64 -29.42 -5.43 -11.85
CA THR A 64 -28.37 -5.58 -10.85
C THR A 64 -27.69 -6.94 -11.00
N PHE A 65 -26.35 -6.96 -10.93
CA PHE A 65 -25.52 -8.15 -11.08
C PHE A 65 -24.68 -8.36 -9.81
N PRO A 66 -25.26 -8.90 -8.76
CA PRO A 66 -24.60 -8.95 -7.44
C PRO A 66 -23.38 -9.86 -7.40
N ASP A 67 -23.30 -10.85 -8.30
CA ASP A 67 -22.16 -11.75 -8.41
C ASP A 67 -21.61 -11.75 -9.84
N TYR A 68 -21.03 -10.62 -10.24
CA TYR A 68 -20.45 -10.44 -11.56
C TYR A 68 -19.04 -11.03 -11.66
N ASP A 69 -18.56 -11.27 -12.90
CA ASP A 69 -17.16 -11.60 -13.17
C ASP A 69 -16.34 -10.31 -13.14
N ILE A 70 -15.40 -10.24 -12.21
CA ILE A 70 -14.59 -9.04 -11.99
C ILE A 70 -13.72 -8.75 -13.20
N GLY A 71 -13.67 -7.47 -13.61
CA GLY A 71 -12.88 -6.99 -14.74
C GLY A 71 -13.44 -7.35 -16.11
N VAL A 72 -14.62 -7.96 -16.18
CA VAL A 72 -15.29 -8.28 -17.43
C VAL A 72 -16.26 -7.15 -17.77
N ALA A 73 -15.87 -6.33 -18.76
CA ALA A 73 -16.76 -5.28 -19.26
C ALA A 73 -18.02 -5.87 -19.90
N ARG A 74 -19.19 -5.32 -19.58
CA ARG A 74 -20.47 -5.72 -20.17
C ARG A 74 -20.64 -5.23 -21.58
N TYR A 75 -20.05 -4.08 -21.89
CA TYR A 75 -20.17 -3.41 -23.16
C TYR A 75 -18.80 -3.18 -23.77
N PRO A 76 -18.72 -3.15 -25.11
CA PRO A 76 -17.53 -2.68 -25.80
C PRO A 76 -17.16 -1.26 -25.32
N VAL A 77 -15.88 -0.91 -25.38
CA VAL A 77 -15.37 0.41 -24.93
C VAL A 77 -16.07 1.56 -25.65
N GLU A 78 -16.43 1.34 -26.92
CA GLU A 78 -17.09 2.30 -27.79
C GLU A 78 -18.53 2.61 -27.36
N GLU A 79 -19.14 1.73 -26.59
CA GLU A 79 -20.50 1.89 -26.06
C GLU A 79 -20.54 2.50 -24.65
N LEU A 80 -19.38 2.68 -24.01
CA LEU A 80 -19.30 3.31 -22.71
C LEU A 80 -19.52 4.82 -22.84
N HIS A 81 -20.27 5.42 -21.93
CA HIS A 81 -20.43 6.88 -21.86
C HIS A 81 -19.07 7.56 -21.63
N TYR A 82 -18.28 7.02 -20.71
CA TYR A 82 -16.93 7.49 -20.43
C TYR A 82 -15.95 6.31 -20.40
N PRO A 83 -14.85 6.32 -21.20
CA PRO A 83 -13.93 5.20 -21.31
C PRO A 83 -12.93 5.16 -20.16
N TYR A 84 -13.30 5.53 -18.95
CA TYR A 84 -12.46 5.60 -17.77
C TYR A 84 -10.99 5.18 -18.05
N ASP A 85 -10.46 4.16 -17.45
CA ASP A 85 -9.21 3.56 -17.86
C ASP A 85 -9.49 2.33 -18.73
N TRP A 86 -9.70 2.55 -20.04
CA TRP A 86 -10.10 1.51 -21.00
C TRP A 86 -9.20 0.27 -21.01
N LYS A 87 -7.88 0.44 -20.69
CA LYS A 87 -6.95 -0.70 -20.59
C LYS A 87 -7.37 -1.70 -19.51
N HIS A 88 -8.22 -1.28 -18.64
CA HIS A 88 -8.70 -2.06 -17.54
C HIS A 88 -10.11 -2.64 -17.76
N ILE A 89 -10.70 -2.42 -18.90
CA ILE A 89 -11.98 -3.02 -19.30
C ILE A 89 -11.76 -4.36 -20.04
N VAL A 90 -10.51 -4.73 -20.29
CA VAL A 90 -10.17 -6.03 -20.87
C VAL A 90 -10.51 -7.14 -19.87
N PRO A 91 -11.21 -8.19 -20.30
CA PRO A 91 -11.58 -9.30 -19.44
C PRO A 91 -10.39 -9.89 -18.68
N ALA A 92 -10.53 -10.04 -17.37
CA ALA A 92 -9.52 -10.71 -16.57
C ALA A 92 -9.56 -12.22 -16.86
N PRO A 93 -8.41 -12.87 -17.07
CA PRO A 93 -8.38 -14.30 -17.36
C PRO A 93 -8.75 -15.20 -16.18
N SER A 94 -8.81 -14.68 -14.97
CA SER A 94 -9.01 -15.47 -13.75
C SER A 94 -10.43 -15.94 -13.50
N GLY A 95 -11.44 -15.29 -14.08
CA GLY A 95 -12.85 -15.66 -13.89
C GLY A 95 -13.34 -15.59 -12.44
N THR A 96 -12.68 -14.81 -11.58
CA THR A 96 -13.07 -14.69 -10.17
C THR A 96 -14.36 -13.90 -10.05
N ARG A 97 -15.33 -14.46 -9.31
CA ARG A 97 -16.62 -13.85 -9.04
C ARG A 97 -16.51 -12.83 -7.91
N PHE A 98 -17.26 -11.74 -8.01
CA PHE A 98 -17.22 -10.65 -7.01
C PHE A 98 -17.51 -11.14 -5.60
N LYS A 99 -18.51 -12.01 -5.44
CA LYS A 99 -18.87 -12.56 -4.14
C LYS A 99 -17.71 -13.33 -3.51
N ALA A 100 -17.06 -14.20 -4.28
CA ALA A 100 -15.90 -14.97 -3.83
C ALA A 100 -14.73 -14.05 -3.47
N TYR A 101 -14.43 -13.06 -4.32
CA TYR A 101 -13.42 -12.04 -4.07
C TYR A 101 -13.64 -11.34 -2.72
N LEU A 102 -14.81 -10.72 -2.53
CA LEU A 102 -15.04 -9.91 -1.34
C LEU A 102 -15.06 -10.77 -0.06
N THR A 103 -15.72 -11.95 -0.09
CA THR A 103 -15.82 -12.80 1.09
C THR A 103 -14.50 -13.47 1.46
N SER A 104 -13.65 -13.82 0.50
CA SER A 104 -12.33 -14.40 0.79
C SER A 104 -11.40 -13.36 1.43
N HIS A 105 -11.37 -12.12 0.91
CA HIS A 105 -10.60 -11.04 1.51
C HIS A 105 -11.11 -10.65 2.90
N ALA A 106 -12.44 -10.65 3.10
CA ALA A 106 -13.03 -10.33 4.39
C ALA A 106 -12.65 -11.32 5.50
N LYS A 107 -12.43 -12.58 5.17
CA LYS A 107 -11.97 -13.58 6.15
C LYS A 107 -10.55 -13.33 6.64
N GLU A 108 -9.71 -12.72 5.80
CA GLU A 108 -8.28 -12.53 6.06
C GLU A 108 -7.91 -11.10 6.45
N ALA A 109 -8.90 -10.30 6.83
CA ALA A 109 -8.70 -8.96 7.36
C ALA A 109 -9.56 -8.73 8.61
N ASP A 110 -9.09 -7.86 9.52
CA ASP A 110 -9.89 -7.45 10.68
C ASP A 110 -10.94 -6.43 10.27
N GLU A 111 -10.56 -5.44 9.47
CA GLU A 111 -11.45 -4.43 8.89
C GLU A 111 -11.20 -4.29 7.38
N LEU A 112 -12.25 -3.93 6.65
CA LEU A 112 -12.13 -3.58 5.23
C LEU A 112 -12.36 -2.09 4.99
N LEU A 113 -11.55 -1.52 4.09
CA LEU A 113 -11.80 -0.29 3.39
C LEU A 113 -12.34 -0.64 2.00
N LEU A 114 -13.60 -0.31 1.75
CA LEU A 114 -14.25 -0.54 0.46
C LEU A 114 -14.18 0.72 -0.39
N ASN A 115 -13.41 0.68 -1.49
CA ASN A 115 -13.47 1.72 -2.51
C ASN A 115 -14.66 1.48 -3.43
N VAL A 116 -15.52 2.47 -3.55
CA VAL A 116 -16.72 2.45 -4.43
C VAL A 116 -16.47 3.42 -5.57
N ARG A 117 -16.39 2.90 -6.81
CA ARG A 117 -16.02 3.69 -7.97
C ARG A 117 -16.88 3.41 -9.20
N ARG A 118 -16.73 4.24 -10.19
CA ARG A 118 -17.44 4.29 -11.46
C ARG A 118 -18.78 5.02 -11.36
N TYR A 119 -19.28 5.37 -12.52
CA TYR A 119 -20.43 6.24 -12.74
C TYR A 119 -20.24 7.71 -12.35
N GLU A 120 -19.01 8.11 -11.96
CA GLU A 120 -18.71 9.51 -11.61
C GLU A 120 -18.98 10.45 -12.78
N ARG A 121 -18.56 10.07 -14.01
CA ARG A 121 -18.78 10.88 -15.21
C ARG A 121 -20.21 10.81 -15.71
N GLU A 122 -20.85 9.65 -15.68
CA GLU A 122 -22.25 9.48 -16.05
C GLU A 122 -23.17 10.38 -15.21
N VAL A 123 -22.85 10.51 -13.92
CA VAL A 123 -23.58 11.41 -13.01
C VAL A 123 -23.27 12.88 -13.29
N SER A 124 -21.99 13.24 -13.44
CA SER A 124 -21.56 14.61 -13.68
C SER A 124 -22.08 15.14 -15.03
N ASP A 125 -22.16 14.27 -16.04
CA ASP A 125 -22.65 14.60 -17.38
C ASP A 125 -24.18 14.49 -17.48
N GLY A 126 -24.87 14.10 -16.39
CA GLY A 126 -26.33 14.04 -16.33
C GLY A 126 -26.97 12.83 -17.02
N VAL A 127 -26.19 11.80 -17.33
CA VAL A 127 -26.70 10.54 -17.90
C VAL A 127 -27.43 9.73 -16.82
N ILE A 128 -26.90 9.77 -15.59
CA ILE A 128 -27.53 9.22 -14.38
C ILE A 128 -27.81 10.42 -13.46
N THR A 129 -28.99 10.48 -12.87
CA THR A 129 -29.30 11.54 -11.90
C THR A 129 -28.57 11.29 -10.58
N TYR A 130 -28.34 12.35 -9.78
CA TYR A 130 -27.74 12.21 -8.46
C TYR A 130 -28.58 11.30 -7.52
N GLU A 131 -29.90 11.36 -7.64
CA GLU A 131 -30.82 10.50 -6.86
C GLU A 131 -30.73 9.03 -7.27
N GLU A 132 -30.53 8.73 -8.53
CA GLU A 132 -30.30 7.36 -9.01
C GLU A 132 -28.94 6.86 -8.55
N TYR A 133 -27.89 7.66 -8.70
CA TYR A 133 -26.55 7.34 -8.21
C TYR A 133 -26.56 7.03 -6.71
N GLU A 134 -27.23 7.87 -5.90
CA GLU A 134 -27.36 7.68 -4.46
C GLU A 134 -27.99 6.32 -4.13
N LYS A 135 -29.03 5.92 -4.85
CA LYS A 135 -29.69 4.61 -4.69
C LYS A 135 -28.79 3.43 -5.12
N ILE A 136 -28.05 3.61 -6.24
CA ILE A 136 -27.13 2.59 -6.72
C ILE A 136 -25.99 2.39 -5.69
N PHE A 137 -25.42 3.50 -5.22
CA PHE A 137 -24.37 3.49 -4.19
C PHE A 137 -24.85 2.82 -2.90
N GLU A 138 -26.03 3.21 -2.39
CA GLU A 138 -26.61 2.64 -1.17
C GLU A 138 -26.79 1.13 -1.28
N ARG A 139 -27.41 0.64 -2.36
CA ARG A 139 -27.61 -0.80 -2.61
C ARG A 139 -26.27 -1.55 -2.72
N ALA A 140 -25.29 -0.98 -3.40
CA ALA A 140 -23.99 -1.61 -3.57
C ALA A 140 -23.25 -1.74 -2.23
N VAL A 141 -23.24 -0.67 -1.42
CA VAL A 141 -22.60 -0.68 -0.09
C VAL A 141 -23.34 -1.61 0.86
N GLU A 142 -24.69 -1.58 0.89
CA GLU A 142 -25.51 -2.50 1.69
C GLU A 142 -25.19 -3.95 1.37
N TYR A 143 -25.20 -4.31 0.10
CA TYR A 143 -24.86 -5.65 -0.38
C TYR A 143 -23.46 -6.08 0.03
N CYS A 144 -22.45 -5.19 -0.15
CA CYS A 144 -21.10 -5.49 0.29
C CYS A 144 -21.00 -5.70 1.80
N LYS A 145 -21.69 -4.86 2.58
CA LYS A 145 -21.70 -4.96 4.05
C LYS A 145 -22.40 -6.24 4.55
N GLU A 146 -23.40 -6.74 3.84
CA GLU A 146 -24.03 -8.05 4.12
C GLU A 146 -23.05 -9.20 3.85
N LEU A 147 -22.28 -9.15 2.76
CA LEU A 147 -21.28 -10.15 2.42
C LEU A 147 -20.06 -10.11 3.34
N ALA A 148 -19.64 -8.92 3.74
CA ALA A 148 -18.44 -8.64 4.51
C ALA A 148 -18.76 -7.70 5.69
N PRO A 149 -19.27 -8.23 6.82
CA PRO A 149 -19.69 -7.42 7.97
C PRO A 149 -18.57 -6.58 8.59
N ASN A 150 -17.31 -6.91 8.32
CA ASN A 150 -16.13 -6.17 8.75
C ASN A 150 -15.75 -4.98 7.86
N ILE A 151 -16.52 -4.64 6.82
CA ILE A 151 -16.36 -3.35 6.13
C ILE A 151 -16.65 -2.24 7.13
N ARG A 152 -15.68 -1.36 7.31
CA ARG A 152 -15.78 -0.19 8.18
C ARG A 152 -15.64 1.12 7.42
N TYR A 153 -14.65 1.19 6.53
CA TYR A 153 -14.33 2.40 5.80
C TYR A 153 -14.89 2.33 4.38
N ILE A 154 -15.54 3.40 3.97
CA ILE A 154 -16.06 3.58 2.60
C ILE A 154 -15.30 4.74 1.97
N GLU A 155 -14.63 4.48 0.87
CA GLU A 155 -13.96 5.48 0.06
C GLU A 155 -14.79 5.76 -1.20
N CYS A 156 -15.20 7.01 -1.37
CA CYS A 156 -15.99 7.44 -2.51
C CYS A 156 -15.08 7.85 -3.67
N CYS A 157 -15.26 7.22 -4.83
CA CYS A 157 -14.46 7.42 -6.03
C CYS A 157 -13.00 6.93 -5.93
N ASN A 158 -12.25 7.09 -7.02
CA ASN A 158 -10.83 6.76 -7.09
C ASN A 158 -10.11 7.76 -7.97
N GLU A 159 -8.98 8.33 -7.50
CA GLU A 159 -8.11 9.24 -8.24
C GLU A 159 -8.89 10.33 -9.01
N ILE A 160 -9.73 11.05 -8.28
CA ILE A 160 -10.66 12.04 -8.81
C ILE A 160 -9.98 13.17 -9.60
N ASP A 161 -8.67 13.35 -9.43
CA ASP A 161 -7.84 14.38 -10.03
C ASP A 161 -7.19 13.98 -11.36
N ILE A 162 -7.39 12.75 -11.82
CA ILE A 162 -6.83 12.30 -13.10
C ILE A 162 -7.87 11.85 -14.12
N ARG A 163 -7.53 12.07 -15.40
CA ARG A 163 -8.44 11.81 -16.52
C ARG A 163 -8.91 10.36 -16.62
N SER A 164 -8.04 9.41 -16.30
CA SER A 164 -8.35 7.98 -16.37
C SER A 164 -9.49 7.55 -15.44
N PHE A 165 -9.84 8.39 -14.44
CA PHE A 165 -10.91 8.15 -13.48
C PHE A 165 -11.97 9.25 -13.46
N GLY A 166 -12.08 10.02 -14.55
CA GLY A 166 -13.14 10.98 -14.75
C GLY A 166 -12.75 12.44 -14.56
N ALA A 167 -11.61 12.77 -13.93
CA ALA A 167 -11.12 14.15 -13.71
C ALA A 167 -12.22 15.09 -13.22
N LEU A 168 -12.79 14.81 -12.06
CA LEU A 168 -13.88 15.59 -11.48
C LEU A 168 -13.41 16.96 -11.00
N THR A 169 -14.25 17.96 -11.17
CA THR A 169 -14.10 19.23 -10.47
C THR A 169 -14.46 19.09 -9.00
N ALA A 170 -14.03 20.05 -8.17
CA ALA A 170 -14.40 20.07 -6.75
C ALA A 170 -15.93 20.07 -6.55
N GLU A 171 -16.66 20.79 -7.39
CA GLU A 171 -18.13 20.87 -7.31
C GLU A 171 -18.79 19.53 -7.64
N GLU A 172 -18.37 18.88 -8.72
CA GLU A 172 -18.87 17.56 -9.13
C GLU A 172 -18.60 16.52 -8.02
N TYR A 173 -17.37 16.49 -7.51
CA TYR A 173 -17.02 15.56 -6.45
C TYR A 173 -17.83 15.79 -5.17
N VAL A 174 -18.03 17.04 -4.75
CA VAL A 174 -18.85 17.36 -3.56
C VAL A 174 -20.27 16.83 -3.71
N LYS A 175 -20.90 17.02 -4.88
CA LYS A 175 -22.26 16.50 -5.14
C LYS A 175 -22.32 14.98 -5.04
N ILE A 176 -21.34 14.29 -5.62
CA ILE A 176 -21.21 12.81 -5.55
C ILE A 176 -20.98 12.38 -4.12
N TYR A 177 -20.05 13.03 -3.39
CA TYR A 177 -19.75 12.73 -2.00
C TYR A 177 -20.97 12.90 -1.08
N LEU A 178 -21.79 13.95 -1.28
CA LEU A 178 -23.03 14.16 -0.54
C LEU A 178 -24.06 13.07 -0.78
N CYS A 179 -24.14 12.49 -1.98
CA CYS A 179 -24.96 11.31 -2.25
C CYS A 179 -24.46 10.11 -1.45
N ALA A 180 -23.15 9.84 -1.49
CA ALA A 180 -22.54 8.77 -0.71
C ALA A 180 -22.74 8.97 0.81
N PHE A 181 -22.61 10.20 1.29
CA PHE A 181 -22.82 10.55 2.70
C PHE A 181 -24.24 10.25 3.16
N ARG A 182 -25.25 10.68 2.39
CA ARG A 182 -26.65 10.41 2.72
C ARG A 182 -26.96 8.92 2.70
N ALA A 183 -26.40 8.20 1.73
CA ALA A 183 -26.55 6.74 1.63
C ALA A 183 -25.94 6.02 2.85
N VAL A 184 -24.69 6.31 3.19
CA VAL A 184 -23.99 5.72 4.36
C VAL A 184 -24.72 6.05 5.67
N LYS A 185 -25.16 7.29 5.83
CA LYS A 185 -25.95 7.71 7.00
C LYS A 185 -27.23 6.88 7.15
N ARG A 186 -28.02 6.74 6.07
CA ARG A 186 -29.24 5.91 6.08
C ARG A 186 -28.97 4.46 6.40
N LEU A 187 -27.90 3.87 5.84
CA LEU A 187 -27.51 2.50 6.13
C LEU A 187 -27.16 2.30 7.61
N ASN A 188 -26.39 3.19 8.20
CA ASN A 188 -26.06 3.15 9.62
C ASN A 188 -27.31 3.28 10.51
N GLU A 189 -28.23 4.19 10.16
CA GLU A 189 -29.49 4.39 10.87
C GLU A 189 -30.45 3.18 10.73
N LYS A 190 -30.55 2.61 9.53
CA LYS A 190 -31.43 1.48 9.21
C LYS A 190 -31.01 0.19 9.89
N HIS A 191 -29.70 -0.11 9.87
CA HIS A 191 -29.21 -1.42 10.29
C HIS A 191 -28.57 -1.44 11.68
N ASN A 192 -28.23 -0.26 12.23
CA ASN A 192 -27.53 -0.15 13.53
C ASN A 192 -26.35 -1.13 13.60
N TYR A 193 -25.48 -1.09 12.60
CA TYR A 193 -24.35 -2.02 12.49
C TYR A 193 -23.47 -2.01 13.75
N ALA A 194 -23.05 -3.18 14.20
CA ALA A 194 -22.08 -3.31 15.31
C ALA A 194 -20.76 -2.60 14.99
N LEU A 195 -20.37 -2.55 13.72
CA LEU A 195 -19.27 -1.77 13.18
C LEU A 195 -19.86 -0.75 12.18
N PRO A 196 -20.12 0.50 12.60
CA PRO A 196 -20.69 1.52 11.73
C PRO A 196 -19.77 1.83 10.54
N LEU A 197 -20.40 2.16 9.41
CA LEU A 197 -19.69 2.61 8.21
C LEU A 197 -19.18 4.04 8.41
N MET A 198 -17.94 4.28 8.06
CA MET A 198 -17.26 5.57 8.07
C MET A 198 -16.97 5.99 6.64
N LEU A 199 -17.41 7.16 6.21
CA LEU A 199 -17.18 7.67 4.86
C LEU A 199 -16.06 8.71 4.87
N GLY A 200 -15.13 8.58 3.93
CA GLY A 200 -14.03 9.52 3.79
C GLY A 200 -13.32 9.41 2.45
N GLY A 201 -12.14 9.98 2.45
CA GLY A 201 -11.19 9.87 1.35
C GLY A 201 -11.31 10.96 0.28
N PHE A 202 -10.16 11.40 -0.23
CA PHE A 202 -10.06 12.11 -1.50
C PHE A 202 -9.60 11.16 -2.61
N ALA A 203 -8.88 10.09 -2.25
CA ALA A 203 -8.20 9.18 -3.18
C ALA A 203 -7.44 9.94 -4.28
N ALA A 204 -6.79 11.06 -3.91
CA ALA A 204 -6.14 11.94 -4.87
C ALA A 204 -4.73 11.46 -5.20
N ALA A 205 -4.40 11.39 -6.50
CA ALA A 205 -3.10 10.94 -7.00
C ALA A 205 -2.04 12.06 -7.00
N HIS A 206 -2.47 13.33 -7.10
CA HIS A 206 -1.59 14.50 -7.14
C HIS A 206 -2.04 15.58 -6.15
N PRO A 207 -1.96 15.29 -4.85
CA PRO A 207 -2.57 16.16 -3.85
C PRO A 207 -2.05 17.60 -3.84
N LEU A 208 -0.78 17.89 -4.13
CA LEU A 208 -0.29 19.27 -4.21
C LEU A 208 -0.79 19.99 -5.46
N THR A 209 -0.85 19.32 -6.60
CA THR A 209 -1.39 19.87 -7.83
C THR A 209 -2.90 20.11 -7.70
N PHE A 210 -3.59 19.23 -7.02
CA PHE A 210 -5.03 19.27 -6.76
C PHE A 210 -5.39 20.02 -5.46
N ARG A 211 -4.46 20.75 -4.89
CA ARG A 211 -4.59 21.39 -3.57
C ARG A 211 -5.78 22.33 -3.43
N ASN A 212 -6.00 23.17 -4.42
CA ASN A 212 -7.08 24.17 -4.35
C ASN A 212 -8.45 23.48 -4.40
N GLU A 213 -8.56 22.43 -5.19
CA GLU A 213 -9.75 21.60 -5.31
C GLU A 213 -10.05 20.87 -4.01
N ILE A 214 -9.03 20.31 -3.34
CA ILE A 214 -9.20 19.66 -2.03
C ILE A 214 -9.69 20.67 -0.97
N VAL A 215 -9.11 21.86 -0.93
CA VAL A 215 -9.56 22.94 -0.03
C VAL A 215 -10.99 23.34 -0.35
N GLU A 216 -11.33 23.47 -1.62
CA GLU A 216 -12.68 23.83 -2.06
C GLU A 216 -13.69 22.72 -1.72
N VAL A 217 -13.33 21.45 -1.93
CA VAL A 217 -14.15 20.30 -1.49
C VAL A 217 -14.41 20.37 0.00
N ALA A 218 -13.37 20.54 0.81
CA ALA A 218 -13.51 20.59 2.26
C ALA A 218 -14.40 21.76 2.72
N LYS A 219 -14.23 22.96 2.15
CA LYS A 219 -15.07 24.13 2.44
C LYS A 219 -16.53 23.91 2.11
N ARG A 220 -16.81 23.36 0.93
CA ARG A 220 -18.18 23.09 0.49
C ARG A 220 -18.85 22.05 1.36
N LEU A 221 -18.16 20.97 1.71
CA LEU A 221 -18.70 19.97 2.63
C LEU A 221 -18.98 20.57 4.02
N LEU A 222 -18.09 21.43 4.54
CA LEU A 222 -18.34 22.14 5.79
C LEU A 222 -19.58 23.05 5.73
N CYS A 223 -19.84 23.72 4.61
CA CYS A 223 -21.04 24.51 4.42
C CYS A 223 -22.32 23.65 4.46
N GLU A 224 -22.23 22.38 4.08
CA GLU A 224 -23.31 21.39 4.16
C GLU A 224 -23.37 20.68 5.54
N GLY A 225 -22.49 21.05 6.47
CA GLY A 225 -22.39 20.42 7.79
C GLY A 225 -21.82 18.99 7.74
N VAL A 226 -21.02 18.68 6.73
CA VAL A 226 -20.42 17.37 6.50
C VAL A 226 -18.90 17.45 6.61
N GLU A 227 -18.33 16.51 7.36
CA GLU A 227 -16.89 16.30 7.45
C GLU A 227 -16.53 14.88 7.01
N MET A 228 -15.37 14.73 6.36
CA MET A 228 -14.82 13.40 6.07
C MET A 228 -14.30 12.77 7.37
N GLU A 229 -14.53 11.46 7.54
CA GLU A 229 -14.11 10.74 8.74
C GLU A 229 -12.66 10.24 8.66
N PHE A 230 -12.08 10.21 7.46
CA PHE A 230 -10.66 9.96 7.17
C PHE A 230 -10.27 10.62 5.85
N TYR A 231 -8.97 10.77 5.61
CA TYR A 231 -8.41 11.24 4.34
C TYR A 231 -7.65 10.12 3.66
N SER A 232 -7.67 10.08 2.33
CA SER A 232 -6.89 9.12 1.55
C SER A 232 -6.17 9.77 0.39
N TYR A 233 -4.95 9.27 0.11
CA TYR A 233 -4.08 9.77 -0.93
C TYR A 233 -3.32 8.63 -1.61
N HIS A 234 -3.00 8.83 -2.89
CA HIS A 234 -2.14 7.95 -3.67
C HIS A 234 -0.83 8.67 -3.96
N LEU A 235 0.26 8.24 -3.35
CA LEU A 235 1.55 8.91 -3.48
C LEU A 235 2.65 7.90 -3.79
N TYR A 236 3.03 7.87 -5.06
CA TYR A 236 4.26 7.19 -5.48
C TYR A 236 5.43 8.17 -5.40
N ALA A 237 6.62 7.73 -4.97
CA ALA A 237 7.76 8.63 -4.74
C ALA A 237 8.13 9.47 -5.98
N SER A 238 8.07 8.87 -7.17
CA SER A 238 8.27 9.58 -8.43
C SER A 238 7.14 10.57 -8.74
N GLY A 239 5.89 10.24 -8.37
CA GLY A 239 4.75 11.14 -8.46
C GLY A 239 4.87 12.31 -7.50
N ALA A 240 5.29 12.06 -6.27
CA ALA A 240 5.57 13.08 -5.27
C ALA A 240 6.64 14.08 -5.76
N THR A 241 7.70 13.60 -6.42
CA THR A 241 8.71 14.46 -7.05
C THR A 241 8.10 15.38 -8.10
N ILE A 242 7.27 14.84 -9.00
CA ILE A 242 6.59 15.63 -10.05
C ILE A 242 5.70 16.69 -9.41
N ASP A 243 4.97 16.34 -8.39
CA ASP A 243 4.05 17.23 -7.69
C ASP A 243 4.81 18.39 -7.01
N LEU A 244 5.92 18.10 -6.33
CA LEU A 244 6.78 19.10 -5.71
C LEU A 244 7.44 20.03 -6.75
N VAL A 245 7.96 19.49 -7.85
CA VAL A 245 8.56 20.26 -8.95
C VAL A 245 7.58 21.27 -9.53
N LYS A 246 6.35 20.85 -9.79
CA LYS A 246 5.30 21.75 -10.30
C LYS A 246 5.03 22.93 -9.36
N HIS A 247 5.16 22.73 -8.07
CA HIS A 247 4.93 23.78 -7.06
C HIS A 247 6.14 24.66 -6.80
N LYS A 248 7.34 24.30 -7.27
CA LYS A 248 8.60 25.11 -7.16
C LYS A 248 8.88 25.65 -5.75
N GLN A 249 8.36 25.01 -4.72
CA GLN A 249 8.47 25.50 -3.34
C GLN A 249 9.64 24.86 -2.58
N TYR A 250 10.19 23.76 -3.13
CA TYR A 250 11.15 22.92 -2.44
C TYR A 250 12.30 22.52 -3.36
N ASP A 251 13.49 22.39 -2.78
CA ASP A 251 14.63 21.78 -3.45
C ASP A 251 14.52 20.25 -3.32
N GLU A 252 13.69 19.65 -4.18
CA GLU A 252 13.37 18.22 -4.17
C GLU A 252 14.60 17.34 -4.36
N ALA A 253 15.68 17.86 -4.95
CA ALA A 253 16.93 17.13 -5.12
C ALA A 253 17.64 16.81 -3.79
N LYS A 254 17.23 17.45 -2.70
CA LYS A 254 17.78 17.25 -1.36
C LYS A 254 16.89 16.41 -0.44
N LEU A 255 15.69 16.05 -0.89
CA LEU A 255 14.74 15.31 -0.09
C LEU A 255 14.72 13.84 -0.46
N SER A 256 14.70 12.95 0.53
CA SER A 256 14.39 11.54 0.37
C SER A 256 12.92 11.33 -0.02
N GLY A 257 12.56 10.15 -0.51
CA GLY A 257 11.17 9.85 -0.85
C GLY A 257 10.24 9.91 0.37
N VAL A 258 10.71 9.47 1.54
CA VAL A 258 9.98 9.59 2.82
C VAL A 258 9.73 11.07 3.16
N GLU A 259 10.75 11.91 3.05
CA GLU A 259 10.63 13.35 3.31
C GLU A 259 9.68 14.02 2.32
N LYS A 260 9.74 13.67 1.03
CA LYS A 260 8.82 14.19 -0.01
C LYS A 260 7.36 13.86 0.33
N ILE A 261 7.05 12.61 0.64
CA ILE A 261 5.71 12.17 1.01
C ILE A 261 5.25 12.85 2.32
N SER A 262 6.11 12.84 3.33
CA SER A 262 5.81 13.50 4.63
C SER A 262 5.51 14.98 4.46
N LEU A 263 6.26 15.67 3.62
CA LEU A 263 6.09 17.10 3.35
C LEU A 263 4.74 17.38 2.67
N ILE A 264 4.36 16.58 1.66
CA ILE A 264 3.08 16.70 0.97
C ILE A 264 1.93 16.50 1.95
N LEU A 265 1.97 15.44 2.73
CA LEU A 265 0.90 15.09 3.68
C LEU A 265 0.81 16.11 4.82
N LYS A 266 1.96 16.57 5.32
CA LYS A 266 1.99 17.65 6.32
C LYS A 266 1.34 18.92 5.79
N HIS A 267 1.69 19.33 4.56
CA HIS A 267 1.13 20.51 3.92
C HIS A 267 -0.40 20.42 3.79
N HIS A 268 -0.93 19.25 3.44
CA HIS A 268 -2.36 18.98 3.41
C HIS A 268 -3.02 19.09 4.77
N ASN A 269 -2.43 18.46 5.78
CA ASN A 269 -2.95 18.51 7.16
C ASN A 269 -2.97 19.93 7.69
N ASP A 270 -1.93 20.73 7.42
CA ASP A 270 -1.87 22.13 7.83
C ASP A 270 -2.98 22.97 7.16
N MET A 271 -3.24 22.73 5.86
CA MET A 271 -4.34 23.39 5.15
C MET A 271 -5.71 23.04 5.71
N LEU A 272 -6.00 21.75 5.89
CA LEU A 272 -7.28 21.28 6.43
C LEU A 272 -7.48 21.77 7.86
N SER A 273 -6.42 21.78 8.67
CA SER A 273 -6.45 22.34 10.02
C SER A 273 -6.75 23.85 10.03
N SER A 274 -6.26 24.60 9.03
CA SER A 274 -6.55 26.04 8.88
C SER A 274 -8.03 26.33 8.61
N LEU A 275 -8.78 25.34 8.12
CA LEU A 275 -10.24 25.41 7.96
C LEU A 275 -11.01 25.03 9.23
N GLY A 276 -10.32 24.68 10.32
CA GLY A 276 -10.94 24.23 11.57
C GLY A 276 -11.33 22.76 11.57
N LEU A 277 -10.91 21.99 10.54
CA LEU A 277 -11.17 20.56 10.49
C LEU A 277 -10.36 19.79 11.53
N GLN A 278 -10.97 18.76 12.09
CA GLN A 278 -10.29 17.89 13.05
C GLN A 278 -9.21 17.06 12.36
N LYS A 279 -8.14 16.73 13.10
CA LYS A 279 -7.14 15.76 12.66
C LYS A 279 -7.82 14.40 12.47
N ARG A 280 -7.64 13.80 11.31
CA ARG A 280 -8.19 12.49 10.92
C ARG A 280 -7.07 11.51 10.60
N LYS A 281 -7.41 10.21 10.57
CA LYS A 281 -6.54 9.18 10.00
C LYS A 281 -6.24 9.53 8.54
N VAL A 282 -4.99 9.36 8.14
CA VAL A 282 -4.56 9.54 6.75
C VAL A 282 -4.20 8.18 6.19
N PHE A 283 -4.99 7.68 5.27
CA PHE A 283 -4.69 6.48 4.52
C PHE A 283 -3.87 6.83 3.28
N LEU A 284 -2.60 6.45 3.30
CA LEU A 284 -1.77 6.43 2.10
C LEU A 284 -2.08 5.10 1.39
N ASN A 285 -3.25 5.03 0.80
CA ASN A 285 -3.88 3.77 0.42
C ASN A 285 -3.54 3.28 -0.99
N GLU A 286 -2.68 4.00 -1.68
CA GLU A 286 -1.82 3.51 -2.75
C GLU A 286 -0.48 4.20 -2.65
N PHE A 287 0.59 3.43 -2.41
CA PHE A 287 1.93 3.96 -2.49
C PHE A 287 2.91 2.94 -3.06
N GLY A 288 4.03 3.46 -3.52
CA GLY A 288 5.17 2.69 -3.98
C GLY A 288 6.34 3.62 -4.26
N HIS A 289 7.54 3.05 -4.30
CA HIS A 289 8.73 3.82 -4.65
C HIS A 289 8.80 4.07 -6.16
N ALA A 290 8.60 3.03 -6.97
CA ALA A 290 8.51 3.15 -8.41
C ALA A 290 7.13 3.66 -8.86
N ARG A 291 7.08 4.32 -10.02
CA ARG A 291 5.84 4.71 -10.69
C ARG A 291 5.60 3.92 -11.96
N THR A 292 6.68 3.50 -12.62
CA THR A 292 6.62 2.87 -13.94
C THR A 292 6.21 1.41 -13.83
N THR A 293 5.47 0.97 -14.83
CA THR A 293 4.97 -0.40 -14.96
C THR A 293 5.82 -1.18 -15.97
N GLY A 294 5.99 -2.47 -15.75
CA GLY A 294 6.40 -3.41 -16.78
C GLY A 294 7.90 -3.56 -17.02
N VAL A 295 8.77 -3.04 -16.13
CA VAL A 295 10.22 -3.24 -16.23
C VAL A 295 10.70 -4.11 -15.07
N ASP A 296 11.36 -5.24 -15.36
CA ASP A 296 11.80 -6.21 -14.36
C ASP A 296 12.64 -5.60 -13.23
N GLY A 297 13.51 -4.64 -13.56
CA GLY A 297 14.34 -3.92 -12.58
C GLY A 297 13.56 -3.05 -11.61
N ASP A 298 12.35 -2.62 -11.96
CA ASP A 298 11.53 -1.74 -11.14
C ASP A 298 10.92 -2.49 -9.93
N ALA A 299 10.71 -3.81 -10.02
CA ALA A 299 10.19 -4.59 -8.92
C ALA A 299 11.14 -4.59 -7.72
N LEU A 300 12.43 -4.77 -7.96
CA LEU A 300 13.46 -4.74 -6.92
C LEU A 300 13.64 -3.32 -6.35
N TYR A 301 13.67 -2.31 -7.23
CA TYR A 301 13.74 -0.90 -6.84
C TYR A 301 12.54 -0.49 -5.98
N ASN A 302 11.34 -0.87 -6.40
CA ASN A 302 10.12 -0.59 -5.64
C ASN A 302 10.14 -1.28 -4.27
N ALA A 303 10.55 -2.54 -4.21
CA ALA A 303 10.63 -3.31 -2.98
C ALA A 303 11.58 -2.70 -1.94
N ALA A 304 12.81 -2.35 -2.37
CA ALA A 304 13.80 -1.72 -1.50
C ALA A 304 13.31 -0.38 -0.95
N GLY A 305 12.67 0.45 -1.78
CA GLY A 305 12.09 1.73 -1.34
C GLY A 305 10.90 1.53 -0.40
N ASN A 306 10.03 0.56 -0.68
CA ASN A 306 8.85 0.28 0.16
C ASN A 306 9.22 -0.12 1.59
N ILE A 307 10.33 -0.85 1.79
CA ILE A 307 10.84 -1.14 3.15
C ILE A 307 11.06 0.15 3.93
N THR A 308 11.71 1.14 3.30
CA THR A 308 11.98 2.44 3.93
C THR A 308 10.71 3.17 4.33
N TYR A 309 9.70 3.21 3.45
CA TYR A 309 8.42 3.88 3.76
C TYR A 309 7.63 3.16 4.84
N LEU A 310 7.57 1.83 4.79
CA LEU A 310 6.86 1.03 5.78
C LEU A 310 7.48 1.19 7.16
N LEU A 311 8.80 1.15 7.27
CA LEU A 311 9.51 1.39 8.53
C LEU A 311 9.31 2.83 9.06
N ALA A 312 9.29 3.82 8.17
CA ALA A 312 9.12 5.21 8.56
C ALA A 312 7.70 5.54 9.05
N PHE A 313 6.68 5.02 8.37
CA PHE A 313 5.28 5.38 8.64
C PHE A 313 4.55 4.34 9.49
N GLY A 314 4.82 3.04 9.28
CA GLY A 314 3.99 1.95 9.77
C GLY A 314 4.36 1.38 11.15
N CYS A 315 5.57 1.59 11.64
CA CYS A 315 6.04 1.00 12.90
C CYS A 315 5.56 1.71 14.17
N LYS A 316 4.27 2.04 14.24
CA LYS A 316 3.61 2.66 15.40
C LYS A 316 2.24 2.00 15.61
N GLU A 317 1.79 1.87 16.86
CA GLU A 317 0.45 1.33 17.16
C GLU A 317 -0.65 2.17 16.48
N GLU A 318 -0.59 3.48 16.70
CA GLU A 318 -1.48 4.45 16.07
C GLU A 318 -0.66 5.43 15.22
N PRO A 319 -0.38 5.11 13.95
CA PRO A 319 0.36 6.00 13.08
C PRO A 319 -0.52 7.17 12.63
N GLU A 320 0.13 8.29 12.29
CA GLU A 320 -0.58 9.39 11.61
C GLU A 320 -0.91 9.04 10.16
N ILE A 321 -0.06 8.23 9.54
CA ILE A 321 -0.15 7.79 8.15
C ILE A 321 -0.20 6.26 8.14
N TYR A 322 -1.23 5.71 7.55
CA TYR A 322 -1.47 4.29 7.37
C TYR A 322 -1.04 3.89 5.95
N PRO A 323 0.14 3.25 5.78
CA PRO A 323 0.67 2.96 4.45
C PRO A 323 0.14 1.63 3.90
N PHE A 324 -0.55 1.68 2.76
CA PHE A 324 -1.03 0.51 2.02
C PHE A 324 -0.21 0.36 0.73
N PRO A 325 0.80 -0.50 0.70
CA PRO A 325 1.57 -0.67 -0.52
C PRO A 325 0.70 -1.20 -1.67
N TRP A 326 0.84 -0.64 -2.84
CA TRP A 326 0.24 -1.14 -4.05
C TRP A 326 1.11 -2.26 -4.61
N CYS A 327 0.66 -3.48 -4.81
CA CYS A 327 -0.53 -4.15 -4.31
C CYS A 327 -0.23 -5.65 -4.07
N THR A 328 -1.08 -6.38 -3.36
CA THR A 328 -0.80 -7.79 -3.04
C THR A 328 -0.74 -8.67 -4.28
N PHE A 329 -1.66 -8.48 -5.22
CA PHE A 329 -1.73 -9.28 -6.46
C PHE A 329 -2.18 -8.40 -7.62
N HIS A 330 -1.52 -8.52 -8.77
CA HIS A 330 -1.91 -7.84 -10.01
C HIS A 330 -1.42 -8.62 -11.23
N ASN A 331 -1.91 -8.28 -12.42
CA ASN A 331 -1.38 -8.88 -13.65
C ASN A 331 0.10 -8.51 -13.83
N PRO A 332 0.99 -9.49 -13.89
CA PRO A 332 2.42 -9.26 -14.03
C PRO A 332 2.79 -8.55 -15.35
N ASP A 333 2.05 -8.80 -16.43
CA ASP A 333 2.32 -8.16 -17.72
C ASP A 333 2.11 -6.64 -17.70
N LEU A 334 1.32 -6.16 -16.74
CA LEU A 334 1.00 -4.73 -16.61
C LEU A 334 1.70 -4.06 -15.43
N GLN A 335 1.86 -4.76 -14.30
CA GLN A 335 2.33 -4.15 -13.06
C GLN A 335 3.27 -5.03 -12.24
N ILE A 336 4.19 -5.74 -12.92
CA ILE A 336 5.19 -6.58 -12.24
C ILE A 336 6.01 -5.80 -11.20
N SER A 337 6.25 -4.51 -11.44
CA SER A 337 6.99 -3.64 -10.52
C SER A 337 6.31 -3.44 -9.18
N PHE A 338 5.00 -3.67 -9.06
CA PHE A 338 4.24 -3.41 -7.83
C PHE A 338 3.70 -4.66 -7.16
N THR A 339 3.36 -5.69 -7.94
CA THR A 339 2.72 -6.89 -7.40
C THR A 339 3.62 -7.63 -6.41
N GLN A 340 3.03 -8.08 -5.31
CA GLN A 340 3.74 -8.85 -4.29
C GLN A 340 3.77 -10.34 -4.61
N PHE A 341 2.73 -10.86 -5.25
CA PHE A 341 2.62 -12.28 -5.61
C PHE A 341 2.27 -12.46 -7.08
N LEU A 342 2.72 -13.57 -7.63
CA LEU A 342 2.40 -14.07 -8.96
C LEU A 342 1.68 -15.40 -8.85
N LEU A 343 0.75 -15.66 -9.78
CA LEU A 343 0.20 -17.00 -10.01
C LEU A 343 1.08 -17.73 -11.03
N CYS A 344 1.62 -18.89 -10.64
CA CYS A 344 2.42 -19.74 -11.51
C CYS A 344 1.54 -20.63 -12.38
N ASP A 345 2.10 -21.18 -13.47
CA ASP A 345 1.40 -22.08 -14.39
C ASP A 345 0.88 -23.36 -13.72
N ASP A 346 1.53 -23.81 -12.64
CA ASP A 346 1.13 -24.99 -11.85
C ASP A 346 0.02 -24.67 -10.83
N GLY A 347 -0.50 -23.43 -10.80
CA GLY A 347 -1.51 -22.97 -9.87
C GLY A 347 -0.98 -22.58 -8.48
N SER A 348 0.35 -22.69 -8.25
CA SER A 348 0.97 -22.20 -7.02
C SER A 348 1.26 -20.70 -7.09
N TYR A 349 1.60 -20.10 -5.94
CA TYR A 349 1.97 -18.70 -5.87
C TYR A 349 3.47 -18.53 -5.65
N ALA A 350 4.03 -17.46 -6.19
CA ALA A 350 5.42 -17.05 -6.02
C ALA A 350 5.49 -15.59 -5.54
N MET A 351 6.41 -15.32 -4.62
CA MET A 351 6.69 -13.96 -4.15
C MET A 351 7.61 -13.24 -5.15
N THR A 352 7.21 -12.05 -5.58
CA THR A 352 8.11 -11.10 -6.24
C THR A 352 9.06 -10.46 -5.22
N PRO A 353 10.03 -9.64 -5.62
CA PRO A 353 10.80 -8.84 -4.66
C PRO A 353 9.93 -8.02 -3.69
N ASN A 354 8.77 -7.49 -4.15
CA ASN A 354 7.84 -6.79 -3.26
C ASN A 354 7.25 -7.72 -2.19
N GLY A 355 6.87 -8.95 -2.56
CA GLY A 355 6.39 -9.95 -1.61
C GLY A 355 7.48 -10.37 -0.62
N VAL A 356 8.71 -10.57 -1.10
CA VAL A 356 9.87 -10.87 -0.24
C VAL A 356 10.12 -9.74 0.77
N ALA A 357 10.06 -8.48 0.34
CA ALA A 357 10.23 -7.33 1.23
C ALA A 357 9.17 -7.27 2.33
N ILE A 358 7.90 -7.45 1.97
CA ILE A 358 6.79 -7.48 2.92
C ILE A 358 6.96 -8.65 3.91
N LYS A 359 7.28 -9.85 3.41
CA LYS A 359 7.49 -11.03 4.26
C LYS A 359 8.64 -10.82 5.23
N MET A 360 9.79 -10.29 4.78
CA MET A 360 10.93 -10.00 5.66
C MET A 360 10.57 -9.00 6.77
N LEU A 361 9.74 -8.00 6.48
CA LEU A 361 9.26 -7.05 7.49
C LEU A 361 8.26 -7.71 8.45
N HIS A 362 7.36 -8.54 7.93
CA HIS A 362 6.39 -9.28 8.74
C HIS A 362 7.06 -10.27 9.71
N GLU A 363 8.16 -10.88 9.30
CA GLU A 363 8.92 -11.82 10.11
C GLU A 363 9.76 -11.17 11.23
N LEU A 364 9.87 -9.82 11.25
CA LEU A 364 10.51 -9.12 12.36
C LEU A 364 9.57 -9.09 13.58
N HIS A 365 10.08 -9.48 14.72
CA HIS A 365 9.35 -9.44 15.99
C HIS A 365 10.30 -9.25 17.18
N GLY A 366 9.76 -8.91 18.35
CA GLY A 366 10.55 -8.65 19.55
C GLY A 366 10.71 -7.16 19.87
N GLU A 367 11.77 -6.83 20.61
CA GLU A 367 12.09 -5.46 21.01
C GLU A 367 12.92 -4.76 19.93
N ARG A 368 12.51 -3.56 19.56
CA ARG A 368 13.29 -2.72 18.61
C ARG A 368 14.56 -2.23 19.29
N LEU A 369 15.68 -2.38 18.57
CA LEU A 369 16.96 -1.86 19.00
C LEU A 369 17.28 -0.55 18.31
N LYS A 370 17.95 0.35 19.01
CA LYS A 370 18.42 1.59 18.39
C LYS A 370 19.40 1.29 17.27
N THR A 371 18.98 1.66 16.08
CA THR A 371 19.74 1.43 14.84
C THR A 371 20.06 2.78 14.19
N THR A 372 21.31 2.99 13.83
CA THR A 372 21.74 4.18 13.10
C THR A 372 22.48 3.79 11.84
N VAL A 373 22.17 4.50 10.75
CA VAL A 373 22.86 4.37 9.47
C VAL A 373 23.68 5.63 9.27
N SER A 374 25.01 5.48 9.20
CA SER A 374 25.91 6.60 8.93
C SER A 374 25.95 6.88 7.42
N GLU A 375 25.61 8.09 7.05
CA GLU A 375 25.74 8.70 5.75
C GLU A 375 24.92 8.09 4.60
N ALA A 376 23.95 8.87 4.13
CA ALA A 376 23.49 8.78 2.76
C ALA A 376 24.56 9.41 1.84
N LEU A 377 25.33 8.60 1.14
CA LEU A 377 26.46 9.07 0.32
C LEU A 377 26.03 9.75 -0.99
N ALA A 378 24.79 9.59 -1.42
CA ALA A 378 24.27 10.17 -2.64
C ALA A 378 22.89 10.80 -2.42
N ARG A 379 22.57 11.80 -3.25
CA ARG A 379 21.30 12.57 -3.16
C ARG A 379 20.02 11.73 -3.23
N ASP A 380 20.10 10.57 -3.91
CA ASP A 380 18.97 9.67 -4.11
C ASP A 380 19.14 8.35 -3.35
N ALA A 381 20.19 8.24 -2.53
CA ALA A 381 20.49 7.04 -1.79
C ALA A 381 19.66 6.99 -0.51
N GLU A 382 18.66 6.17 -0.52
CA GLU A 382 17.86 5.85 0.66
C GLU A 382 18.37 4.55 1.25
N TYR A 383 19.18 4.64 2.30
CA TYR A 383 19.57 3.49 3.09
C TYR A 383 18.74 3.44 4.33
N CYS A 384 18.18 2.29 4.61
CA CYS A 384 17.42 2.08 5.83
C CYS A 384 17.89 0.80 6.49
N ALA A 385 17.87 0.80 7.82
CA ALA A 385 18.06 -0.40 8.60
C ALA A 385 17.16 -0.37 9.83
N ALA A 386 16.64 -1.53 10.22
CA ALA A 386 15.93 -1.72 11.47
C ALA A 386 16.38 -3.04 12.10
N ALA A 387 16.56 -3.05 13.42
CA ALA A 387 16.94 -4.21 14.19
C ALA A 387 15.92 -4.50 15.28
N VAL A 388 15.67 -5.79 15.51
CA VAL A 388 14.84 -6.30 16.59
C VAL A 388 15.56 -7.44 17.31
N GLU A 389 15.25 -7.65 18.58
CA GLU A 389 15.74 -8.77 19.38
C GLU A 389 14.57 -9.51 20.00
N ASP A 390 14.61 -10.82 19.90
CA ASP A 390 13.69 -11.75 20.54
C ASP A 390 14.43 -12.86 21.27
N ASP A 391 13.73 -13.90 21.72
CA ASP A 391 14.31 -15.04 22.44
C ASP A 391 15.24 -15.89 21.56
N GLU A 392 15.12 -15.82 20.25
CA GLU A 392 15.93 -16.60 19.29
C GLU A 392 17.22 -15.85 18.88
N GLY A 393 17.22 -14.51 18.94
CA GLY A 393 18.38 -13.72 18.59
C GLY A 393 18.05 -12.31 18.07
N ILE A 394 18.93 -11.80 17.20
CA ILE A 394 18.77 -10.45 16.63
C ILE A 394 18.52 -10.57 15.13
N SER A 395 17.45 -9.96 14.68
CA SER A 395 17.09 -9.83 13.26
C SER A 395 17.30 -8.38 12.79
N ILE A 396 17.96 -8.20 11.64
CA ILE A 396 18.31 -6.88 11.10
C ILE A 396 17.97 -6.85 9.63
N ILE A 397 17.03 -5.99 9.25
CA ILE A 397 16.77 -5.68 7.85
C ILE A 397 17.61 -4.49 7.42
N VAL A 398 18.21 -4.59 6.23
CA VAL A 398 19.04 -3.54 5.62
C VAL A 398 18.61 -3.37 4.17
N THR A 399 18.40 -2.15 3.73
CA THR A 399 18.04 -1.84 2.34
C THR A 399 19.01 -0.83 1.71
N ASN A 400 19.23 -1.02 0.42
CA ASN A 400 19.90 -0.09 -0.48
C ASN A 400 18.97 0.23 -1.65
N SER A 401 18.21 1.31 -1.57
CA SER A 401 17.37 1.78 -2.68
C SER A 401 18.12 2.71 -3.66
N SER A 402 19.43 2.89 -3.48
CA SER A 402 20.25 3.68 -4.41
C SER A 402 20.53 2.96 -5.73
N GLY A 403 20.93 3.71 -6.74
CA GLY A 403 21.35 3.18 -8.04
C GLY A 403 22.75 2.56 -8.06
N GLU A 404 23.46 2.46 -6.92
CA GLU A 404 24.84 2.02 -6.82
C GLU A 404 25.03 0.86 -5.84
N THR A 405 26.07 0.06 -6.05
CA THR A 405 26.49 -0.96 -5.08
C THR A 405 27.16 -0.31 -3.89
N VAL A 406 26.79 -0.77 -2.69
CA VAL A 406 27.29 -0.26 -1.43
C VAL A 406 28.06 -1.32 -0.67
N LEU A 407 29.27 -0.96 -0.21
CA LEU A 407 30.00 -1.75 0.77
C LEU A 407 29.64 -1.25 2.17
N GLY A 408 29.29 -2.18 3.07
CA GLY A 408 28.80 -1.87 4.40
C GLY A 408 29.50 -2.63 5.52
N GLU A 409 29.51 -2.01 6.70
CA GLU A 409 29.87 -2.62 7.97
C GLU A 409 28.66 -2.59 8.89
N LEU A 410 28.27 -3.74 9.39
CA LEU A 410 27.30 -3.92 10.47
C LEU A 410 28.07 -4.07 11.78
N GLU A 411 27.82 -3.19 12.74
CA GLU A 411 28.42 -3.21 14.08
C GLU A 411 27.31 -3.28 15.14
N LEU A 412 27.31 -4.35 15.95
CA LEU A 412 26.44 -4.44 17.11
C LEU A 412 27.29 -4.24 18.37
N THR A 413 26.82 -3.38 19.25
CA THR A 413 27.45 -3.12 20.57
C THR A 413 26.71 -3.82 21.69
N ASP A 414 27.36 -3.98 22.82
CA ASP A 414 26.83 -4.60 24.03
C ASP A 414 26.40 -6.09 23.85
N MET A 415 27.09 -6.77 22.94
CA MET A 415 26.90 -8.19 22.70
C MET A 415 27.63 -9.03 23.77
N PRO A 416 26.96 -10.05 24.32
CA PRO A 416 27.65 -11.01 25.19
C PRO A 416 28.82 -11.68 24.50
N THR A 417 29.90 -11.93 25.24
CA THR A 417 31.05 -12.72 24.74
C THR A 417 30.57 -14.10 24.28
N GLY A 418 31.05 -14.55 23.14
CA GLY A 418 30.69 -15.85 22.58
C GLY A 418 30.87 -15.94 21.07
N GLU A 419 30.43 -17.08 20.54
CA GLU A 419 30.36 -17.31 19.10
C GLU A 419 28.92 -17.12 18.64
N TYR A 420 28.76 -16.48 17.46
CA TYR A 420 27.47 -16.17 16.86
C TYR A 420 27.47 -16.62 15.41
N VAL A 421 26.39 -17.21 14.97
CA VAL A 421 26.11 -17.43 13.55
C VAL A 421 25.30 -16.27 13.02
N ILE A 422 25.69 -15.74 11.87
CA ILE A 422 24.90 -14.78 11.10
C ILE A 422 24.47 -15.42 9.80
N ARG A 423 23.16 -15.41 9.52
CA ARG A 423 22.57 -15.90 8.29
C ARG A 423 21.97 -14.72 7.53
N GLY A 424 22.26 -14.64 6.24
CA GLY A 424 21.75 -13.62 5.35
C GLY A 424 20.70 -14.17 4.38
N HIS A 425 19.63 -13.41 4.20
CA HIS A 425 18.57 -13.64 3.23
C HIS A 425 18.54 -12.44 2.29
N LEU A 426 19.38 -12.47 1.27
CA LEU A 426 19.54 -11.37 0.32
C LEU A 426 18.49 -11.44 -0.77
N CYS A 427 17.88 -10.30 -1.12
CA CYS A 427 17.09 -10.10 -2.33
C CYS A 427 17.80 -9.07 -3.23
N ASP A 428 18.22 -9.52 -4.39
CA ASP A 428 18.89 -8.71 -5.41
C ASP A 428 18.53 -9.20 -6.83
N ALA A 429 19.31 -8.83 -7.84
CA ALA A 429 19.06 -9.28 -9.22
C ALA A 429 19.19 -10.80 -9.43
N SER A 430 19.85 -11.52 -8.50
CA SER A 430 20.19 -12.94 -8.65
C SER A 430 19.63 -13.84 -7.54
N HIS A 431 19.23 -13.27 -6.41
CA HIS A 431 18.80 -14.02 -5.23
C HIS A 431 17.41 -13.57 -4.78
N ASN A 432 16.56 -14.54 -4.38
CA ASN A 432 15.20 -14.31 -3.88
C ASN A 432 14.36 -13.36 -4.77
N ASN A 433 14.56 -13.46 -6.09
CA ASN A 433 13.95 -12.59 -7.08
C ASN A 433 13.43 -13.45 -8.25
N VAL A 434 12.16 -13.79 -8.21
CA VAL A 434 11.50 -14.61 -9.24
C VAL A 434 11.39 -13.88 -10.58
N VAL A 435 11.50 -12.55 -10.58
CA VAL A 435 11.35 -11.72 -11.80
C VAL A 435 12.62 -11.77 -12.66
N THR A 436 13.80 -11.70 -12.05
CA THR A 436 15.08 -11.66 -12.74
C THR A 436 16.04 -12.78 -12.34
N GLY A 437 15.84 -13.40 -11.17
CA GLY A 437 16.70 -14.45 -10.63
C GLY A 437 16.56 -15.78 -11.36
N LYS A 438 17.68 -16.38 -11.76
CA LYS A 438 17.70 -17.60 -12.59
C LYS A 438 17.36 -18.90 -11.82
N ASN A 439 17.48 -18.90 -10.49
CA ASN A 439 17.34 -20.10 -9.65
C ASN A 439 16.40 -19.86 -8.47
N CYS A 440 15.43 -18.99 -8.60
CA CYS A 440 14.48 -18.65 -7.56
C CYS A 440 13.06 -19.01 -8.02
N ASP A 441 12.37 -19.88 -7.28
CA ASP A 441 10.97 -20.23 -7.55
C ASP A 441 9.97 -19.26 -6.87
N GLY A 442 10.48 -18.36 -6.03
CA GLY A 442 9.68 -17.38 -5.29
C GLY A 442 8.74 -17.96 -4.24
N LYS A 443 8.82 -19.28 -3.96
CA LYS A 443 7.93 -19.97 -3.00
C LYS A 443 8.41 -19.80 -1.55
N GLN A 444 9.73 -19.69 -1.36
CA GLN A 444 10.36 -19.51 -0.06
C GLN A 444 11.53 -18.53 -0.17
N ILE A 445 11.77 -17.78 0.91
CA ILE A 445 12.96 -16.94 1.01
C ILE A 445 14.15 -17.85 1.34
N GLN A 446 15.11 -17.90 0.43
CA GLN A 446 16.29 -18.75 0.56
C GLN A 446 17.39 -18.04 1.33
N MET A 447 18.09 -18.78 2.20
CA MET A 447 19.32 -18.31 2.82
C MET A 447 20.42 -18.20 1.74
N THR A 448 21.06 -17.03 1.68
CA THR A 448 22.08 -16.73 0.65
C THR A 448 23.50 -16.74 1.20
N GLY A 449 23.66 -16.71 2.51
CA GLY A 449 24.96 -16.77 3.15
C GLY A 449 24.91 -17.04 4.64
N GLU A 450 25.96 -17.67 5.15
CA GLU A 450 26.14 -17.95 6.58
C GLU A 450 27.59 -17.70 6.98
N ALA A 451 27.81 -17.16 8.16
CA ALA A 451 29.15 -16.98 8.71
C ALA A 451 29.14 -17.05 10.24
N ILE A 452 30.22 -17.55 10.82
CA ILE A 452 30.44 -17.50 12.26
C ILE A 452 31.31 -16.31 12.60
N ARG A 453 30.94 -15.61 13.69
CA ARG A 453 31.69 -14.46 14.22
C ARG A 453 31.90 -14.63 15.70
N LYS A 454 33.04 -14.18 16.19
CA LYS A 454 33.38 -14.22 17.61
C LYS A 454 33.30 -12.83 18.21
N VAL A 455 32.58 -12.71 19.31
CA VAL A 455 32.52 -11.52 20.15
C VAL A 455 33.47 -11.71 21.35
N GLY A 456 34.42 -10.79 21.46
CA GLY A 456 35.36 -10.75 22.60
C GLY A 456 34.81 -9.96 23.79
N GLU A 457 35.69 -9.68 24.77
CA GLU A 457 35.33 -8.91 25.97
C GLU A 457 34.90 -7.47 25.70
N ASN A 458 35.25 -6.94 24.54
CA ASN A 458 34.79 -5.57 24.11
C ASN A 458 33.32 -5.51 23.75
N GLY A 459 32.60 -6.65 23.69
CA GLY A 459 31.18 -6.71 23.40
C GLY A 459 30.76 -6.24 22.00
N VAL A 460 31.70 -6.26 21.04
CA VAL A 460 31.43 -5.76 19.69
C VAL A 460 31.38 -6.91 18.68
N PHE A 461 30.25 -7.05 18.00
CA PHE A 461 30.07 -7.92 16.83
C PHE A 461 30.27 -7.11 15.55
N LYS A 462 30.99 -7.64 14.58
CA LYS A 462 31.19 -7.01 13.27
C LYS A 462 30.95 -7.95 12.12
N HIS A 463 30.27 -7.43 11.10
CA HIS A 463 30.05 -8.12 9.84
C HIS A 463 30.18 -7.14 8.68
N PHE A 464 30.92 -7.52 7.63
CA PHE A 464 31.07 -6.75 6.41
C PHE A 464 30.17 -7.34 5.32
N PHE A 465 29.53 -6.50 4.54
CA PHE A 465 28.62 -6.92 3.49
C PHE A 465 28.72 -6.00 2.25
N ALA A 466 28.19 -6.50 1.15
CA ALA A 466 27.92 -5.71 -0.05
C ALA A 466 26.45 -5.83 -0.38
N LEU A 467 25.82 -4.71 -0.72
CA LEU A 467 24.48 -4.68 -1.30
C LEU A 467 24.55 -4.04 -2.68
N GLU A 468 24.14 -4.79 -3.68
CA GLU A 468 23.98 -4.26 -5.03
C GLU A 468 22.92 -3.13 -5.06
N LYS A 469 22.86 -2.41 -6.16
CA LYS A 469 21.81 -1.41 -6.38
C LYS A 469 20.43 -2.05 -6.17
N HIS A 470 19.56 -1.36 -5.45
CA HIS A 470 18.19 -1.75 -5.16
C HIS A 470 18.06 -3.07 -4.37
N ALA A 471 19.15 -3.58 -3.77
CA ALA A 471 19.13 -4.79 -2.97
C ALA A 471 18.72 -4.52 -1.53
N PHE A 472 18.19 -5.56 -0.89
CA PHE A 472 17.91 -5.57 0.55
C PHE A 472 18.18 -6.97 1.12
N THR A 473 18.41 -7.03 2.43
CA THR A 473 18.72 -8.29 3.11
C THR A 473 18.15 -8.32 4.52
N LEU A 474 17.74 -9.49 4.96
CA LEU A 474 17.45 -9.79 6.36
C LEU A 474 18.60 -10.62 6.92
N TYR A 475 19.27 -10.13 7.95
CA TYR A 475 20.24 -10.86 8.74
C TYR A 475 19.58 -11.43 10.01
N ARG A 476 19.87 -12.69 10.32
CA ARG A 476 19.53 -13.32 11.59
C ARG A 476 20.83 -13.69 12.31
N ILE A 477 20.98 -13.26 13.56
CA ILE A 477 22.19 -13.42 14.38
C ILE A 477 21.79 -14.16 15.65
N GLU A 478 22.32 -15.36 15.79
CA GLU A 478 22.01 -16.28 16.89
C GLU A 478 23.29 -16.68 17.60
N LYS A 479 23.21 -16.86 18.91
CA LYS A 479 24.35 -17.38 19.68
C LYS A 479 24.49 -18.87 19.44
N VAL A 480 25.73 -19.36 19.18
CA VAL A 480 26.02 -20.78 19.00
C VAL A 480 26.07 -21.51 20.35
#